data_5cb1de495dc947313a3e4409baf6cf7c
#
_entry.id   5cb1de495dc947313a3e4409baf6cf7c
#
_cell.length_a   1.000
_cell.length_b   1.000
_cell.length_c   1.000
_cell.angle_alpha   90.00
_cell.angle_beta   90.00
_cell.angle_gamma   90.00
#
_symmetry.space_group_name_H-M   'P 1'
#
loop_
_entity.id
_entity.type
_entity.pdbx_description
1 polymer ?
#
loop_
_entity_poly.entity_id
_entity_poly.type
_entity_poly.pdbx_seq_one_letter_code
_entity_poly.pdbx_strand_id
1 'polypeptide(L)'
;ASLFDGRGAGIDKDGNAEVESLRVRSYMQVMELIINRMRAMDGDLALTEGDNIESVEEVTDAEGHVSYKLHLKQQWEGYYTAQAVGNVLKGVINTLAQGSGTYYTSWMLLKDVDTATNTITVDLYPDDETPAGKNFPPCDMMNIIRWGNNIDPKMQSCIYLSSTEGVIKKLIHVTKPILDEGNDGFIIGNLPEWLTKDPSVPVDEGDDAVYVKTLLY
;
A
#
# COMPACT_ATOMS: atom_id res chain seq x y z
N ALA A 1 0.36 -8.91 -39.64
CA ALA A 1 0.98 -7.69 -40.18
C ALA A 1 0.67 -6.55 -39.22
N SER A 2 1.67 -5.78 -38.82
CA SER A 2 1.47 -4.59 -37.97
C SER A 2 0.58 -3.59 -38.72
N LEU A 3 -0.33 -2.92 -38.01
CA LEU A 3 -1.13 -1.83 -38.55
C LEU A 3 -0.25 -0.64 -39.01
N PHE A 4 0.93 -0.52 -38.43
CA PHE A 4 1.88 0.55 -38.68
C PHE A 4 3.29 -0.01 -38.80
N ASP A 5 3.88 0.23 -39.97
CA ASP A 5 5.28 -0.01 -40.22
C ASP A 5 6.08 1.21 -39.68
N GLY A 6 6.02 1.43 -38.35
CA GLY A 6 6.65 2.62 -37.80
C GLY A 6 6.27 2.92 -36.34
N ARG A 7 6.66 4.11 -35.88
CA ARG A 7 6.40 4.62 -34.54
C ARG A 7 5.07 5.34 -34.48
N GLY A 8 4.31 5.11 -33.39
CA GLY A 8 3.09 5.85 -33.17
C GLY A 8 1.92 5.01 -32.67
N ALA A 9 0.72 5.46 -32.96
CA ALA A 9 -0.51 4.79 -32.59
C ALA A 9 -1.51 4.89 -33.75
N GLY A 10 -2.36 3.87 -33.91
CA GLY A 10 -3.42 3.88 -34.90
C GLY A 10 -4.60 3.02 -34.49
N ILE A 11 -5.74 3.33 -35.10
CA ILE A 11 -6.96 2.57 -34.99
C ILE A 11 -7.42 2.20 -36.40
N ASP A 12 -7.64 0.92 -36.66
CA ASP A 12 -8.13 0.46 -37.96
C ASP A 12 -9.65 0.62 -38.10
N LYS A 13 -10.17 0.32 -39.30
CA LYS A 13 -11.61 0.38 -39.59
C LYS A 13 -12.44 -0.63 -38.80
N ASP A 14 -11.83 -1.66 -38.26
CA ASP A 14 -12.47 -2.74 -37.49
C ASP A 14 -12.39 -2.47 -35.97
N GLY A 15 -11.82 -1.30 -35.59
CA GLY A 15 -11.72 -0.85 -34.18
C GLY A 15 -10.54 -1.44 -33.40
N ASN A 16 -9.58 -2.09 -34.07
CA ASN A 16 -8.36 -2.55 -33.41
C ASN A 16 -7.40 -1.37 -33.23
N ALA A 17 -6.88 -1.20 -32.01
CA ALA A 17 -5.89 -0.19 -31.70
C ALA A 17 -4.50 -0.83 -31.49
N GLU A 18 -3.50 -0.26 -32.16
CA GLU A 18 -2.10 -0.61 -31.95
C GLU A 18 -1.35 0.64 -31.43
N VAL A 19 -0.70 0.53 -30.29
CA VAL A 19 0.06 1.61 -29.66
C VAL A 19 1.39 1.06 -29.13
N GLU A 20 2.47 1.82 -29.31
CA GLU A 20 3.79 1.43 -28.79
C GLU A 20 3.83 1.50 -27.27
N SER A 21 3.22 2.52 -26.68
CA SER A 21 3.08 2.68 -25.24
C SER A 21 1.79 3.39 -24.89
N LEU A 22 1.15 2.97 -23.80
CA LEU A 22 -0.08 3.56 -23.28
C LEU A 22 0.13 3.98 -21.81
N ARG A 23 -0.04 5.30 -21.54
CA ARG A 23 -0.07 5.83 -20.18
C ARG A 23 -1.49 6.34 -19.88
N VAL A 24 -2.16 5.64 -18.96
CA VAL A 24 -3.50 6.02 -18.49
C VAL A 24 -3.36 6.84 -17.21
N ARG A 25 -3.92 8.06 -17.18
CA ARG A 25 -3.82 8.96 -16.02
C ARG A 25 -4.87 8.73 -14.95
N SER A 26 -5.92 7.99 -15.26
CA SER A 26 -7.01 7.70 -14.34
C SER A 26 -7.21 6.19 -14.26
N TYR A 27 -8.21 5.65 -14.92
CA TYR A 27 -8.47 4.22 -14.92
C TYR A 27 -8.71 3.72 -16.35
N MET A 28 -8.47 2.42 -16.55
CA MET A 28 -8.82 1.71 -17.79
C MET A 28 -9.77 0.58 -17.42
N GLN A 29 -10.95 0.58 -18.06
CA GLN A 29 -11.93 -0.51 -17.92
C GLN A 29 -11.85 -1.40 -19.15
N VAL A 30 -11.65 -2.69 -18.95
CA VAL A 30 -11.61 -3.70 -20.00
C VAL A 30 -12.49 -4.87 -19.59
N MET A 31 -13.15 -5.53 -20.55
CA MET A 31 -13.92 -6.75 -20.27
C MET A 31 -13.01 -7.96 -20.08
N GLU A 32 -11.92 -8.03 -20.83
CA GLU A 32 -10.90 -9.06 -20.74
C GLU A 32 -9.53 -8.42 -21.01
N LEU A 33 -8.54 -8.77 -20.20
CA LEU A 33 -7.16 -8.30 -20.36
C LEU A 33 -6.23 -9.51 -20.45
N ILE A 34 -5.61 -9.71 -21.64
CA ILE A 34 -4.58 -10.72 -21.85
C ILE A 34 -3.21 -10.06 -21.73
N ILE A 35 -2.45 -10.51 -20.74
CA ILE A 35 -1.11 -9.98 -20.46
C ILE A 35 -0.08 -11.09 -20.73
N ASN A 36 0.72 -10.93 -21.77
CA ASN A 36 1.77 -11.89 -22.11
C ASN A 36 2.96 -11.83 -21.14
N ARG A 37 3.17 -10.67 -20.49
CA ARG A 37 4.17 -10.47 -19.46
C ARG A 37 3.72 -9.37 -18.50
N MET A 38 3.53 -9.73 -17.24
CA MET A 38 3.31 -8.77 -16.16
C MET A 38 4.64 -8.52 -15.44
N ARG A 39 5.09 -7.27 -15.38
CA ARG A 39 6.04 -6.85 -14.37
C ARG A 39 5.23 -6.47 -13.14
N ALA A 40 5.42 -7.20 -12.05
CA ALA A 40 4.91 -6.77 -10.76
C ALA A 40 5.48 -5.39 -10.43
N MET A 41 4.72 -4.58 -9.73
CA MET A 41 5.24 -3.34 -9.15
C MET A 41 6.37 -3.70 -8.19
N ASP A 42 7.40 -2.87 -8.14
CA ASP A 42 8.55 -3.09 -7.26
C ASP A 42 8.08 -3.33 -5.83
N GLY A 43 8.33 -4.52 -5.32
CA GLY A 43 8.29 -4.82 -3.93
C GLY A 43 7.02 -5.50 -3.45
N ASP A 44 6.26 -4.83 -2.61
CA ASP A 44 5.28 -5.42 -1.73
C ASP A 44 3.85 -5.04 -2.12
N LEU A 45 2.92 -5.98 -1.96
CA LEU A 45 1.50 -5.78 -2.16
C LEU A 45 0.73 -6.10 -0.88
N ALA A 46 -0.06 -5.14 -0.41
CA ALA A 46 -1.02 -5.37 0.67
C ALA A 46 -2.44 -5.40 0.12
N LEU A 47 -3.20 -6.42 0.46
CA LEU A 47 -4.62 -6.53 0.14
C LEU A 47 -5.42 -5.97 1.31
N THR A 48 -5.86 -4.74 1.16
CA THR A 48 -6.57 -3.94 2.16
C THR A 48 -7.26 -2.75 1.50
N GLU A 49 -7.99 -1.94 2.26
CA GLU A 49 -8.58 -0.71 1.75
C GLU A 49 -7.49 0.31 1.39
N GLY A 50 -7.64 0.93 0.23
CA GLY A 50 -6.68 1.93 -0.27
C GLY A 50 -7.35 3.05 -1.03
N ASP A 51 -6.70 4.22 -1.03
CA ASP A 51 -7.12 5.42 -1.71
C ASP A 51 -5.93 6.14 -2.36
N ASN A 52 -6.24 7.08 -3.24
CA ASN A 52 -5.26 8.00 -3.81
C ASN A 52 -5.50 9.41 -3.27
N ILE A 53 -4.44 10.08 -2.85
CA ILE A 53 -4.49 11.47 -2.45
C ILE A 53 -4.56 12.34 -3.72
N GLU A 54 -5.55 13.22 -3.79
CA GLU A 54 -5.67 14.22 -4.86
C GLU A 54 -4.85 15.47 -4.52
N SER A 55 -5.00 15.95 -3.26
CA SER A 55 -4.22 17.08 -2.74
C SER A 55 -4.07 17.00 -1.23
N VAL A 56 -3.05 17.66 -0.72
CA VAL A 56 -2.69 17.72 0.70
C VAL A 56 -2.73 19.17 1.18
N GLU A 57 -3.34 19.40 2.34
CA GLU A 57 -3.32 20.65 3.07
C GLU A 57 -2.69 20.43 4.45
N GLU A 58 -1.62 21.15 4.76
CA GLU A 58 -1.03 21.16 6.09
C GLU A 58 -1.81 22.14 6.99
N VAL A 59 -2.21 21.68 8.16
CA VAL A 59 -2.98 22.46 9.14
C VAL A 59 -2.24 22.46 10.46
N THR A 60 -1.99 23.64 10.98
CA THR A 60 -1.39 23.82 12.33
C THR A 60 -2.44 24.36 13.27
N ASP A 61 -2.66 23.70 14.39
CA ASP A 61 -3.57 24.16 15.43
C ASP A 61 -2.97 25.31 16.28
N ALA A 62 -3.76 25.82 17.23
CA ALA A 62 -3.35 26.92 18.09
C ALA A 62 -2.20 26.55 19.05
N GLU A 63 -2.04 25.28 19.34
CA GLU A 63 -1.00 24.69 20.18
C GLU A 63 0.29 24.38 19.42
N GLY A 64 0.29 24.56 18.06
CA GLY A 64 1.43 24.31 17.19
C GLY A 64 1.55 22.85 16.72
N HIS A 65 0.52 22.01 16.93
CA HIS A 65 0.48 20.66 16.39
C HIS A 65 0.15 20.68 14.90
N VAL A 66 0.90 19.93 14.12
CA VAL A 66 0.75 19.84 12.66
C VAL A 66 -0.02 18.58 12.30
N SER A 67 -1.11 18.76 11.61
CA SER A 67 -1.92 17.70 11.01
C SER A 67 -2.05 17.92 9.49
N TYR A 68 -2.47 16.91 8.77
CA TYR A 68 -2.65 16.99 7.32
C TYR A 68 -4.08 16.64 6.96
N LYS A 69 -4.72 17.48 6.14
CA LYS A 69 -5.97 17.16 5.48
C LYS A 69 -5.67 16.60 4.10
N LEU A 70 -6.12 15.39 3.86
CA LEU A 70 -5.93 14.68 2.61
C LEU A 70 -7.25 14.66 1.86
N HIS A 71 -7.33 15.38 0.76
CA HIS A 71 -8.44 15.29 -0.17
C HIS A 71 -8.24 14.04 -1.01
N LEU A 72 -9.18 13.10 -0.93
CA LEU A 72 -9.05 11.83 -1.61
C LEU A 72 -9.72 11.89 -2.97
N LYS A 73 -9.08 11.26 -3.95
CA LYS A 73 -9.59 11.22 -5.31
C LYS A 73 -10.91 10.47 -5.37
N GLN A 74 -11.95 11.12 -5.90
CA GLN A 74 -13.22 10.44 -6.19
C GLN A 74 -13.05 9.49 -7.38
N GLN A 75 -13.46 8.24 -7.19
CA GLN A 75 -13.39 7.21 -8.24
C GLN A 75 -14.64 7.22 -9.13
N TRP A 76 -15.79 7.66 -8.60
CA TRP A 76 -17.07 7.87 -9.29
C TRP A 76 -17.90 8.92 -8.54
N GLU A 77 -18.99 9.37 -9.14
CA GLU A 77 -19.90 10.31 -8.50
C GLU A 77 -20.52 9.71 -7.22
N GLY A 78 -20.39 10.44 -6.12
CA GLY A 78 -20.86 9.99 -4.80
C GLY A 78 -19.92 9.00 -4.09
N TYR A 79 -18.72 8.76 -4.64
CA TYR A 79 -17.70 7.98 -3.94
C TYR A 79 -17.21 8.70 -2.68
N TYR A 80 -17.10 7.96 -1.60
CA TYR A 80 -16.36 8.35 -0.41
C TYR A 80 -15.49 7.19 0.10
N THR A 81 -14.46 7.53 0.81
CA THR A 81 -13.46 6.57 1.30
C THR A 81 -14.05 5.52 2.25
N ALA A 82 -13.48 4.32 2.22
CA ALA A 82 -13.74 3.27 3.20
C ALA A 82 -12.80 3.37 4.43
N GLN A 83 -11.94 4.38 4.48
CA GLN A 83 -11.05 4.60 5.63
C GLN A 83 -11.87 4.98 6.88
N ALA A 84 -11.38 4.59 8.04
CA ALA A 84 -12.04 4.83 9.32
C ALA A 84 -11.07 5.43 10.35
N VAL A 85 -11.62 6.19 11.30
CA VAL A 85 -10.84 6.77 12.40
C VAL A 85 -10.05 5.68 13.13
N GLY A 86 -8.81 5.98 13.48
CA GLY A 86 -7.88 5.04 14.09
C GLY A 86 -7.10 4.19 13.07
N ASN A 87 -7.38 4.28 11.77
CA ASN A 87 -6.56 3.59 10.78
C ASN A 87 -5.12 4.06 10.83
N VAL A 88 -4.22 3.08 10.88
CA VAL A 88 -2.79 3.25 10.61
C VAL A 88 -2.64 3.20 9.10
N LEU A 89 -2.29 4.32 8.50
CA LEU A 89 -2.14 4.45 7.06
C LEU A 89 -0.67 4.38 6.65
N LYS A 90 -0.39 3.63 5.60
CA LYS A 90 0.91 3.61 4.92
C LYS A 90 0.74 4.28 3.56
N GLY A 91 1.39 5.40 3.36
CA GLY A 91 1.50 6.06 2.06
C GLY A 91 2.84 5.75 1.40
N VAL A 92 2.84 5.51 0.11
CA VAL A 92 4.06 5.27 -0.67
C VAL A 92 4.04 6.09 -1.94
N ILE A 93 5.13 6.78 -2.21
CA ILE A 93 5.37 7.43 -3.50
C ILE A 93 6.72 7.01 -4.04
N ASN A 94 6.74 6.62 -5.30
CA ASN A 94 7.98 6.37 -6.02
C ASN A 94 8.50 7.68 -6.60
N THR A 95 9.61 8.16 -6.08
CA THR A 95 10.33 9.26 -6.71
C THR A 95 11.14 8.71 -7.86
N LEU A 96 10.62 8.85 -9.06
CA LEU A 96 11.32 8.53 -10.32
C LEU A 96 12.51 9.49 -10.60
N ALA A 97 13.27 9.86 -9.60
CA ALA A 97 14.52 10.55 -9.77
C ALA A 97 15.52 9.55 -10.39
N GLN A 98 16.04 9.92 -11.56
CA GLN A 98 16.92 9.14 -12.43
C GLN A 98 17.84 8.16 -11.67
N GLY A 99 17.54 6.86 -11.82
CA GLY A 99 18.45 5.79 -11.45
C GLY A 99 18.47 5.34 -10.00
N SER A 100 17.71 5.95 -9.10
CA SER A 100 17.51 5.45 -7.74
C SER A 100 16.03 5.20 -7.49
N GLY A 101 15.65 3.95 -7.32
CA GLY A 101 14.30 3.58 -6.86
C GLY A 101 14.10 3.99 -5.40
N THR A 102 14.10 5.31 -5.13
CA THR A 102 13.90 5.82 -3.78
C THR A 102 12.41 5.98 -3.55
N TYR A 103 11.86 5.21 -2.62
CA TYR A 103 10.49 5.35 -2.17
C TYR A 103 10.46 6.24 -0.92
N TYR A 104 9.53 7.20 -0.91
CA TYR A 104 9.16 7.89 0.32
C TYR A 104 7.95 7.19 0.92
N THR A 105 8.05 6.84 2.18
CA THR A 105 6.95 6.23 2.94
C THR A 105 6.45 7.22 3.96
N SER A 106 5.14 7.43 3.97
CA SER A 106 4.43 8.26 4.94
C SER A 106 3.60 7.34 5.84
N TRP A 107 3.85 7.39 7.14
CA TRP A 107 3.08 6.69 8.15
C TRP A 107 2.20 7.67 8.91
N MET A 108 0.91 7.42 8.89
CA MET A 108 -0.08 8.37 9.38
C MET A 108 -1.13 7.67 10.24
N LEU A 109 -1.61 8.38 11.26
CA LEU A 109 -2.76 7.98 12.06
C LEU A 109 -3.97 8.78 11.64
N LEU A 110 -5.03 8.11 11.23
CA LEU A 110 -6.28 8.74 10.81
C LEU A 110 -7.07 9.21 12.02
N LYS A 111 -7.36 10.50 12.09
CA LYS A 111 -8.02 11.19 13.21
C LYS A 111 -9.48 11.52 12.91
N ASP A 112 -9.79 11.88 11.67
CA ASP A 112 -11.14 12.30 11.27
C ASP A 112 -11.43 11.96 9.82
N VAL A 113 -12.71 11.73 9.51
CA VAL A 113 -13.22 11.41 8.16
C VAL A 113 -14.41 12.27 7.84
N ASP A 114 -14.29 13.14 6.86
CA ASP A 114 -15.41 13.89 6.28
C ASP A 114 -15.86 13.21 4.98
N THR A 115 -16.93 12.46 5.05
CA THR A 115 -17.50 11.75 3.89
C THR A 115 -18.19 12.70 2.90
N ALA A 116 -18.60 13.89 3.33
CA ALA A 116 -19.25 14.85 2.44
C ALA A 116 -18.27 15.46 1.43
N THR A 117 -17.05 15.69 1.87
CA THR A 117 -15.98 16.25 1.03
C THR A 117 -14.95 15.20 0.59
N ASN A 118 -15.13 13.93 0.98
CA ASN A 118 -14.16 12.84 0.76
C ASN A 118 -12.76 13.22 1.25
N THR A 119 -12.70 13.82 2.44
CA THR A 119 -11.46 14.32 3.06
C THR A 119 -11.19 13.59 4.36
N ILE A 120 -9.94 13.24 4.61
CA ILE A 120 -9.49 12.67 5.87
C ILE A 120 -8.46 13.55 6.54
N THR A 121 -8.45 13.62 7.87
CA THR A 121 -7.44 14.32 8.65
C THR A 121 -6.53 13.31 9.33
N VAL A 122 -5.22 13.48 9.17
CA VAL A 122 -4.21 12.56 9.70
C VAL A 122 -3.12 13.29 10.47
N ASP A 123 -2.56 12.60 11.46
CA ASP A 123 -1.32 12.99 12.12
C ASP A 123 -0.17 12.08 11.63
N LEU A 124 1.03 12.63 11.53
CA LEU A 124 2.22 11.81 11.25
C LEU A 124 2.65 11.05 12.51
N TYR A 125 3.07 9.80 12.32
CA TYR A 125 3.84 9.12 13.35
C TYR A 125 5.23 9.75 13.48
N PRO A 126 5.79 9.83 14.72
CA PRO A 126 7.18 10.22 14.92
C PRO A 126 8.16 9.31 14.15
N ASP A 127 9.33 9.83 13.82
CA ASP A 127 10.35 9.11 13.05
C ASP A 127 10.73 7.77 13.69
N ASP A 128 10.90 7.76 15.01
CA ASP A 128 11.29 6.61 15.83
C ASP A 128 10.17 5.56 15.99
N GLU A 129 8.92 5.92 15.65
CA GLU A 129 7.78 5.01 15.62
C GLU A 129 7.53 4.41 14.23
N THR A 130 8.43 4.61 13.28
CA THR A 130 8.32 4.07 11.92
C THR A 130 9.41 3.04 11.61
N PRO A 131 9.13 2.04 10.73
CA PRO A 131 10.08 0.95 10.46
C PRO A 131 11.44 1.41 9.94
N ALA A 132 11.50 2.52 9.20
CA ALA A 132 12.73 3.05 8.63
C ALA A 132 13.45 4.06 9.54
N GLY A 133 12.89 4.36 10.72
CA GLY A 133 13.42 5.41 11.61
C GLY A 133 13.33 6.81 11.01
N LYS A 134 12.54 6.97 9.96
CA LYS A 134 12.25 8.25 9.32
C LYS A 134 10.88 8.22 8.67
N ASN A 135 10.10 9.28 8.89
CA ASN A 135 8.80 9.48 8.29
C ASN A 135 8.82 10.67 7.34
N PHE A 136 7.98 10.64 6.33
CA PHE A 136 7.84 11.73 5.38
C PHE A 136 6.41 12.24 5.39
N PRO A 137 6.19 13.56 5.21
CA PRO A 137 4.85 14.09 5.08
C PRO A 137 4.15 13.50 3.85
N PRO A 138 2.81 13.38 3.88
CA PRO A 138 2.05 12.98 2.71
C PRO A 138 2.18 14.03 1.61
N CYS A 139 1.97 13.60 0.36
CA CYS A 139 2.01 14.50 -0.79
C CYS A 139 0.92 14.13 -1.80
N ASP A 140 0.67 15.05 -2.73
CA ASP A 140 -0.26 14.86 -3.82
C ASP A 140 0.10 13.61 -4.64
N MET A 141 -0.92 12.91 -5.12
CA MET A 141 -0.81 11.67 -5.90
C MET A 141 -0.25 10.45 -5.14
N MET A 142 0.01 10.55 -3.85
CA MET A 142 0.44 9.42 -3.03
C MET A 142 -0.68 8.38 -2.92
N ASN A 143 -0.32 7.10 -3.07
CA ASN A 143 -1.21 5.99 -2.75
C ASN A 143 -1.14 5.71 -1.26
N ILE A 144 -2.29 5.61 -0.62
CA ILE A 144 -2.40 5.25 0.79
C ILE A 144 -3.17 3.94 0.95
N ILE A 145 -2.75 3.14 1.91
CA ILE A 145 -3.42 1.89 2.27
C ILE A 145 -3.61 1.83 3.78
N ARG A 146 -4.63 1.11 4.23
CA ARG A 146 -4.79 0.74 5.62
C ARG A 146 -3.79 -0.36 5.98
N TRP A 147 -2.89 -0.09 6.91
CA TRP A 147 -1.96 -1.06 7.46
C TRP A 147 -2.55 -1.81 8.65
N GLY A 148 -3.33 -1.10 9.45
CA GLY A 148 -4.02 -1.59 10.63
C GLY A 148 -4.97 -0.55 11.19
N ASN A 149 -5.38 -0.73 12.45
CA ASN A 149 -6.22 0.24 13.16
C ASN A 149 -5.92 0.20 14.66
N ASN A 150 -5.76 1.35 15.30
CA ASN A 150 -5.43 1.40 16.73
C ASN A 150 -6.65 1.35 17.65
N ILE A 151 -7.88 1.33 17.10
CA ILE A 151 -9.15 1.36 17.84
C ILE A 151 -9.97 0.10 17.60
N ASP A 152 -10.26 -0.24 16.34
CA ASP A 152 -11.17 -1.35 15.97
C ASP A 152 -10.38 -2.65 15.65
N PRO A 153 -10.51 -3.70 16.49
CA PRO A 153 -9.85 -4.98 16.25
C PRO A 153 -10.21 -5.65 14.91
N LYS A 154 -11.38 -5.34 14.34
CA LYS A 154 -11.81 -5.89 13.04
C LYS A 154 -11.01 -5.33 11.87
N MET A 155 -10.38 -4.17 12.05
CA MET A 155 -9.59 -3.49 11.04
C MET A 155 -8.07 -3.66 11.22
N GLN A 156 -7.65 -4.54 12.14
CA GLN A 156 -6.24 -4.76 12.49
C GLN A 156 -5.56 -5.86 11.68
N SER A 157 -6.12 -6.25 10.54
CA SER A 157 -5.55 -7.31 9.72
C SER A 157 -5.50 -6.94 8.25
N CYS A 158 -4.48 -7.45 7.56
CA CYS A 158 -4.36 -7.40 6.11
C CYS A 158 -3.59 -8.63 5.60
N ILE A 159 -3.66 -8.89 4.29
CA ILE A 159 -2.81 -9.86 3.61
C ILE A 159 -1.67 -9.09 2.95
N TYR A 160 -0.45 -9.52 3.21
CA TYR A 160 0.77 -8.90 2.74
C TYR A 160 1.60 -9.90 1.94
N LEU A 161 1.93 -9.54 0.71
CA LEU A 161 2.80 -10.28 -0.17
C LEU A 161 4.06 -9.46 -0.39
N SER A 162 5.21 -10.01 -0.05
CA SER A 162 6.49 -9.35 -0.20
C SER A 162 7.43 -10.19 -1.06
N SER A 163 7.85 -9.62 -2.18
CA SER A 163 8.91 -10.21 -2.99
C SER A 163 10.30 -9.92 -2.40
N THR A 164 10.42 -8.88 -1.62
CA THR A 164 11.67 -8.49 -0.94
C THR A 164 11.98 -9.43 0.22
N GLU A 165 10.95 -9.76 1.02
CA GLU A 165 11.07 -10.70 2.14
C GLU A 165 10.92 -12.16 1.70
N GLY A 166 10.38 -12.41 0.49
CA GLY A 166 10.08 -13.75 -0.01
C GLY A 166 8.91 -14.41 0.73
N VAL A 167 7.86 -13.66 1.09
CA VAL A 167 6.78 -14.15 1.95
C VAL A 167 5.38 -13.78 1.49
N ILE A 168 4.43 -14.61 1.86
CA ILE A 168 3.00 -14.31 1.94
C ILE A 168 2.62 -14.34 3.42
N LYS A 169 2.14 -13.20 3.94
CA LYS A 169 1.77 -13.05 5.35
C LYS A 169 0.31 -12.65 5.51
N LYS A 170 -0.35 -13.15 6.55
CA LYS A 170 -1.51 -12.49 7.13
C LYS A 170 -1.07 -11.76 8.38
N LEU A 171 -1.11 -10.44 8.33
CA LEU A 171 -0.88 -9.60 9.50
C LEU A 171 -2.15 -9.53 10.34
N ILE A 172 -2.00 -9.57 11.66
CA ILE A 172 -3.09 -9.50 12.65
C ILE A 172 -2.69 -8.55 13.78
N HIS A 173 -3.69 -8.00 14.47
CA HIS A 173 -3.49 -7.11 15.63
C HIS A 173 -2.57 -5.91 15.35
N VAL A 174 -2.57 -5.42 14.11
CA VAL A 174 -1.74 -4.28 13.72
C VAL A 174 -2.38 -3.00 14.22
N THR A 175 -1.70 -2.33 15.17
CA THR A 175 -2.16 -1.09 15.81
C THR A 175 -1.19 0.09 15.64
N LYS A 176 -0.02 -0.16 15.04
CA LYS A 176 1.07 0.81 14.86
C LYS A 176 1.87 0.47 13.58
N PRO A 177 2.71 1.40 13.08
CA PRO A 177 3.55 1.15 11.90
C PRO A 177 4.54 -0.01 12.05
N ILE A 178 5.23 -0.06 13.19
CA ILE A 178 6.23 -1.09 13.48
C ILE A 178 5.52 -2.39 13.90
N LEU A 179 5.81 -3.46 13.16
CA LEU A 179 5.32 -4.79 13.49
C LEU A 179 6.20 -5.47 14.55
N ASP A 180 5.61 -6.35 15.32
CA ASP A 180 6.27 -7.25 16.24
C ASP A 180 5.85 -8.72 16.02
N GLU A 181 6.44 -9.66 16.73
CA GLU A 181 6.15 -11.10 16.65
C GLU A 181 4.65 -11.42 16.84
N GLY A 182 3.93 -10.53 17.53
CA GLY A 182 2.49 -10.66 17.76
C GLY A 182 1.65 -10.45 16.50
N ASN A 183 2.20 -9.78 15.49
CA ASN A 183 1.49 -9.39 14.27
C ASN A 183 1.48 -10.47 13.19
N ASP A 184 2.34 -11.49 13.27
CA ASP A 184 2.37 -12.58 12.31
C ASP A 184 1.28 -13.62 12.62
N GLY A 185 0.19 -13.59 11.88
CA GLY A 185 -0.91 -14.55 12.02
C GLY A 185 -0.66 -15.84 11.25
N PHE A 186 -0.11 -15.70 10.04
CA PHE A 186 0.39 -16.81 9.25
C PHE A 186 1.46 -16.31 8.26
N ILE A 187 2.42 -17.18 7.94
CA ILE A 187 3.52 -16.91 7.00
C ILE A 187 3.69 -18.12 6.07
N ILE A 188 3.86 -17.87 4.78
CA ILE A 188 4.37 -18.84 3.79
C ILE A 188 5.61 -18.24 3.15
N GLY A 189 6.71 -18.94 3.12
CA GLY A 189 7.98 -18.52 2.56
C GLY A 189 9.07 -18.40 3.62
N ASN A 190 9.97 -17.44 3.48
CA ASN A 190 11.07 -17.22 4.41
C ASN A 190 10.54 -16.89 5.81
N LEU A 191 10.93 -17.69 6.81
CA LEU A 191 10.54 -17.43 8.19
C LEU A 191 11.37 -16.27 8.78
N PRO A 192 10.75 -15.43 9.62
CA PRO A 192 11.47 -14.36 10.30
C PRO A 192 12.46 -14.89 11.33
N GLU A 193 13.52 -14.14 11.58
CA GLU A 193 14.63 -14.49 12.45
C GLU A 193 14.20 -14.92 13.88
N TRP A 194 13.14 -14.29 14.42
CA TRP A 194 12.63 -14.64 15.74
C TRP A 194 12.08 -16.08 15.81
N LEU A 195 11.60 -16.64 14.67
CA LEU A 195 11.14 -18.02 14.58
C LEU A 195 12.32 -18.98 14.36
N THR A 196 13.24 -18.66 13.45
CA THR A 196 14.37 -19.55 13.11
C THR A 196 15.41 -19.64 14.22
N LYS A 197 15.48 -18.64 15.12
CA LYS A 197 16.32 -18.68 16.32
C LYS A 197 15.75 -19.53 17.48
N ASP A 198 14.47 -19.91 17.41
CA ASP A 198 13.89 -20.82 18.40
C ASP A 198 14.37 -22.25 18.12
N PRO A 199 15.14 -22.86 19.04
CA PRO A 199 15.69 -24.21 18.84
C PRO A 199 14.62 -25.31 18.72
N SER A 200 13.37 -25.00 19.02
CA SER A 200 12.24 -25.94 18.84
C SER A 200 11.68 -25.92 17.40
N VAL A 201 12.06 -24.95 16.60
CA VAL A 201 11.64 -24.82 15.20
C VAL A 201 12.69 -25.52 14.30
N PRO A 202 12.35 -26.62 13.63
CA PRO A 202 13.30 -27.41 12.85
C PRO A 202 13.49 -26.85 11.43
N VAL A 203 13.73 -25.55 11.33
CA VAL A 203 13.90 -24.82 10.04
C VAL A 203 15.08 -23.88 10.17
N ASP A 204 15.99 -23.94 9.21
CA ASP A 204 17.15 -23.05 9.14
C ASP A 204 16.78 -21.68 8.56
N GLU A 205 17.62 -20.68 8.84
CA GLU A 205 17.48 -19.34 8.27
C GLU A 205 17.55 -19.41 6.73
N GLY A 206 16.54 -18.85 6.06
CA GLY A 206 16.44 -18.83 4.60
C GLY A 206 15.70 -20.00 3.98
N ASP A 207 15.24 -20.97 4.78
CA ASP A 207 14.37 -22.02 4.31
C ASP A 207 12.93 -21.56 4.20
N ASP A 208 12.25 -21.99 3.14
CA ASP A 208 10.81 -21.75 2.98
C ASP A 208 10.01 -22.70 3.89
N ALA A 209 9.07 -22.13 4.63
CA ALA A 209 8.19 -22.90 5.50
C ALA A 209 6.79 -22.29 5.60
N VAL A 210 5.91 -22.97 6.32
CA VAL A 210 4.57 -22.50 6.66
C VAL A 210 4.44 -22.37 8.17
N TYR A 211 4.20 -21.16 8.64
CA TYR A 211 3.91 -20.86 10.02
C TYR A 211 2.45 -20.45 10.19
N VAL A 212 1.78 -21.02 11.20
CA VAL A 212 0.40 -20.64 11.59
C VAL A 212 0.36 -20.45 13.10
N LYS A 213 0.03 -19.24 13.54
CA LYS A 213 0.10 -18.84 14.95
C LYS A 213 -0.82 -19.62 15.88
N THR A 214 -2.01 -20.00 15.41
CA THR A 214 -3.04 -20.55 16.31
C THR A 214 -3.37 -22.00 16.04
N LEU A 215 -3.79 -22.33 14.83
CA LEU A 215 -4.25 -23.69 14.49
C LEU A 215 -4.17 -23.94 13.00
N LEU A 216 -3.58 -25.08 12.64
CA LEU A 216 -3.74 -25.71 11.34
C LEU A 216 -4.70 -26.90 11.52
N TYR A 217 -5.90 -26.81 10.93
CA TYR A 217 -6.93 -27.83 11.05
C TYR A 217 -7.12 -28.58 9.73
#